data_1668add83f610d25a35949a508ed90bd
#
_entry.id   1668add83f610d25a35949a508ed90bd
#
_cell.length_a   1.000
_cell.length_b   1.000
_cell.length_c   1.000
_cell.angle_alpha   90.00
_cell.angle_beta   90.00
_cell.angle_gamma   90.00
#
_symmetry.space_group_name_H-M   'P 1'
#
loop_
_entity.id
_entity.type
_entity.pdbx_description
1 polymer ?
#
loop_
_entity_poly.entity_id
_entity_poly.type
_entity_poly.pdbx_seq_one_letter_code
_entity_poly.pdbx_strand_id
1 'polypeptide(L)'
;MINDIADLIKIQSKNIEHYNKYPIALLLFIMLILEVPSSFLSESNESSIAFDLTFNLLNALVLTFIEAILFVYWFGRIGKNHSFLSFLRYDAMLSIAANIPVIAILLITQNFEESSWIAIIGGLIAVSYIIYMFSVNLALATGSSGKYAFGAILIVVLIQLIYGVLI
;
A
#
# COMPACT_ATOMS: atom_id res chain seq x y z
N MET A 1 7.69 -7.35 14.40
CA MET A 1 7.17 -6.40 13.41
C MET A 1 8.25 -5.91 12.46
N ILE A 2 9.32 -5.25 12.92
CA ILE A 2 10.38 -4.70 12.04
C ILE A 2 10.96 -5.77 11.09
N ASN A 3 11.27 -6.96 11.59
CA ASN A 3 11.79 -8.06 10.74
C ASN A 3 10.76 -8.49 9.68
N ASP A 4 9.46 -8.56 10.03
CA ASP A 4 8.43 -8.94 9.07
C ASP A 4 8.21 -7.84 8.01
N ILE A 5 8.35 -6.56 8.36
CA ILE A 5 8.37 -5.45 7.40
C ILE A 5 9.59 -5.57 6.47
N ALA A 6 10.78 -5.83 7.02
CA ALA A 6 11.99 -6.03 6.22
C ALA A 6 11.86 -7.24 5.27
N ASP A 7 11.23 -8.33 5.72
CA ASP A 7 10.95 -9.51 4.89
C ASP A 7 9.99 -9.14 3.74
N LEU A 8 8.96 -8.33 3.99
CA LEU A 8 8.04 -7.87 2.95
C LEU A 8 8.75 -6.99 1.90
N ILE A 9 9.61 -6.06 2.34
CA ILE A 9 10.43 -5.24 1.42
C ILE A 9 11.35 -6.15 0.58
N LYS A 10 11.92 -7.21 1.15
CA LYS A 10 12.74 -8.20 0.43
C LYS A 10 11.94 -9.23 -0.36
N ILE A 11 10.62 -9.10 -0.40
CA ILE A 11 9.71 -10.02 -1.11
C ILE A 11 9.84 -11.46 -0.56
N GLN A 12 9.79 -11.58 0.76
CA GLN A 12 9.89 -12.84 1.51
C GLN A 12 8.70 -13.02 2.45
N SER A 13 7.49 -12.80 1.93
CA SER A 13 6.26 -12.90 2.73
C SER A 13 6.08 -14.28 3.34
N LYS A 14 5.61 -14.29 4.57
CA LYS A 14 5.09 -15.47 5.25
C LYS A 14 3.62 -15.67 4.93
N ASN A 15 3.07 -16.83 5.31
CA ASN A 15 1.62 -17.06 5.19
C ASN A 15 0.82 -15.92 5.85
N ILE A 16 -0.31 -15.56 5.27
CA ILE A 16 -1.17 -14.45 5.71
C ILE A 16 -1.55 -14.55 7.20
N GLU A 17 -1.76 -15.76 7.70
CA GLU A 17 -2.11 -16.02 9.10
C GLU A 17 -0.99 -15.63 10.09
N HIS A 18 0.27 -15.59 9.63
CA HIS A 18 1.40 -15.17 10.45
C HIS A 18 1.23 -13.73 10.96
N TYR A 19 0.55 -12.88 10.20
CA TYR A 19 0.37 -11.47 10.52
C TYR A 19 -0.80 -11.22 11.49
N ASN A 20 -1.61 -12.25 11.79
CA ASN A 20 -2.70 -12.15 12.76
C ASN A 20 -2.26 -11.85 14.20
N LYS A 21 -0.98 -12.06 14.51
CA LYS A 21 -0.38 -11.71 15.80
C LYS A 21 -0.30 -10.21 16.08
N TYR A 22 -0.43 -9.36 15.05
CA TYR A 22 -0.34 -7.92 15.20
C TYR A 22 -1.72 -7.30 15.46
N PRO A 23 -1.84 -6.41 16.47
CA PRO A 23 -3.06 -5.65 16.71
C PRO A 23 -3.38 -4.77 15.50
N ILE A 24 -4.60 -4.89 14.97
CA ILE A 24 -5.02 -4.12 13.78
C ILE A 24 -4.94 -2.61 14.02
N ALA A 25 -5.33 -2.14 15.20
CA ALA A 25 -5.27 -0.72 15.53
C ALA A 25 -3.84 -0.17 15.47
N LEU A 26 -2.84 -0.95 15.90
CA LEU A 26 -1.43 -0.56 15.81
C LEU A 26 -0.98 -0.46 14.34
N LEU A 27 -1.36 -1.41 13.50
CA LEU A 27 -0.99 -1.42 12.09
C LEU A 27 -1.60 -0.22 11.36
N LEU A 28 -2.89 0.02 11.53
CA LEU A 28 -3.56 1.18 10.93
C LEU A 28 -2.97 2.49 11.42
N PHE A 29 -2.64 2.60 12.72
CA PHE A 29 -2.01 3.79 13.27
C PHE A 29 -0.63 4.06 12.64
N ILE A 30 0.22 3.04 12.50
CA ILE A 30 1.55 3.19 11.87
C ILE A 30 1.39 3.54 10.39
N MET A 31 0.47 2.87 9.68
CA MET A 31 0.18 3.16 8.28
C MET A 31 -0.20 4.64 8.10
N LEU A 32 -1.13 5.14 8.92
CA LEU A 32 -1.55 6.54 8.87
C LEU A 32 -0.41 7.53 9.17
N ILE A 33 0.48 7.21 10.13
CA ILE A 33 1.66 8.05 10.39
C ILE A 33 2.58 8.13 9.16
N LEU A 34 2.71 7.05 8.40
CA LEU A 34 3.55 7.03 7.21
C LEU A 34 2.92 7.73 6.00
N GLU A 35 1.59 7.96 6.01
CA GLU A 35 0.91 8.78 5.00
C GLU A 35 1.11 10.30 5.22
N VAL A 36 1.43 10.72 6.45
CA VAL A 36 1.61 12.14 6.78
C VAL A 36 2.67 12.83 5.91
N PRO A 37 3.89 12.26 5.70
CA PRO A 37 4.91 12.91 4.88
C PRO A 37 4.47 13.15 3.43
N SER A 38 3.70 12.26 2.82
CA SER A 38 3.21 12.41 1.45
C SER A 38 2.25 13.59 1.31
N SER A 39 1.44 13.85 2.35
CA SER A 39 0.49 14.96 2.38
C SER A 39 1.18 16.33 2.54
N PHE A 40 2.31 16.39 3.23
CA PHE A 40 3.08 17.64 3.36
C PHE A 40 3.91 18.01 2.14
N LEU A 41 4.19 17.03 1.26
CA LEU A 41 4.96 17.24 0.04
C LEU A 41 4.09 17.70 -1.14
N SER A 42 2.75 17.62 -1.01
CA SER A 42 1.84 18.23 -1.98
C SER A 42 1.71 19.73 -1.68
N GLU A 43 2.00 20.59 -2.65
CA GLU A 43 1.84 22.05 -2.53
C GLU A 43 0.38 22.39 -2.22
N SER A 44 0.07 22.65 -0.96
CA SER A 44 -1.25 23.13 -0.55
C SER A 44 -1.12 24.53 0.08
N ASN A 45 -2.09 25.40 -0.20
CA ASN A 45 -2.21 26.68 0.47
C ASN A 45 -2.34 26.45 1.99
N GLU A 46 -1.63 27.23 2.81
CA GLU A 46 -1.53 27.06 4.27
C GLU A 46 -2.88 26.92 5.01
N SER A 47 -3.96 27.42 4.44
CA SER A 47 -5.30 27.37 5.05
C SER A 47 -6.02 26.02 4.89
N SER A 48 -5.51 25.10 4.08
CA SER A 48 -6.15 23.81 3.76
C SER A 48 -5.42 22.57 4.31
N ILE A 49 -4.20 22.71 4.83
CA ILE A 49 -3.33 21.59 5.24
C ILE A 49 -4.04 20.61 6.20
N ALA A 50 -4.74 21.12 7.21
CA ALA A 50 -5.42 20.25 8.17
C ALA A 50 -6.60 19.48 7.54
N PHE A 51 -7.32 20.11 6.61
CA PHE A 51 -8.40 19.47 5.88
C PHE A 51 -7.85 18.41 4.92
N ASP A 52 -6.84 18.75 4.13
CA ASP A 52 -6.22 17.86 3.16
C ASP A 52 -5.59 16.65 3.85
N LEU A 53 -4.90 16.87 4.99
CA LEU A 53 -4.36 15.78 5.80
C LEU A 53 -5.46 14.85 6.30
N THR A 54 -6.54 15.40 6.91
CA THR A 54 -7.65 14.59 7.42
C THR A 54 -8.31 13.81 6.31
N PHE A 55 -8.51 14.44 5.15
CA PHE A 55 -9.10 13.83 3.98
C PHE A 55 -8.24 12.69 3.43
N ASN A 56 -6.93 12.89 3.29
CA ASN A 56 -5.99 11.87 2.83
C ASN A 56 -5.91 10.66 3.78
N LEU A 57 -5.89 10.91 5.09
CA LEU A 57 -5.90 9.84 6.09
C LEU A 57 -7.20 9.02 6.04
N LEU A 58 -8.35 9.69 5.88
CA LEU A 58 -9.64 9.02 5.75
C LEU A 58 -9.69 8.18 4.46
N ASN A 59 -9.20 8.73 3.35
CA ASN A 59 -9.12 8.02 2.07
C ASN A 59 -8.22 6.79 2.15
N ALA A 60 -7.05 6.89 2.77
CA ALA A 60 -6.16 5.76 2.98
C ALA A 60 -6.85 4.63 3.75
N LEU A 61 -7.59 4.96 4.82
CA LEU A 61 -8.37 3.97 5.56
C LEU A 61 -9.45 3.32 4.69
N VAL A 62 -10.26 4.13 4.00
CA VAL A 62 -11.35 3.63 3.15
C VAL A 62 -10.80 2.70 2.07
N LEU A 63 -9.73 3.08 1.38
CA LEU A 63 -9.10 2.26 0.36
C LEU A 63 -8.59 0.94 0.93
N THR A 64 -7.87 0.95 2.06
CA THR A 64 -7.40 -0.28 2.73
C THR A 64 -8.56 -1.24 3.06
N PHE A 65 -9.71 -0.72 3.51
CA PHE A 65 -10.89 -1.56 3.74
C PHE A 65 -11.46 -2.14 2.44
N ILE A 66 -11.54 -1.35 1.37
CA ILE A 66 -12.01 -1.80 0.06
C ILE A 66 -11.08 -2.90 -0.49
N GLU A 67 -9.77 -2.72 -0.40
CA GLU A 67 -8.75 -3.68 -0.82
C GLU A 67 -8.87 -5.00 -0.07
N ALA A 68 -9.01 -4.95 1.25
CA ALA A 68 -9.21 -6.15 2.05
C ALA A 68 -10.48 -6.93 1.66
N ILE A 69 -11.61 -6.24 1.38
CA ILE A 69 -12.84 -6.84 0.89
C ILE A 69 -12.62 -7.50 -0.48
N LEU A 70 -11.95 -6.79 -1.38
CA LEU A 70 -11.61 -7.29 -2.71
C LEU A 70 -10.76 -8.55 -2.62
N PHE A 71 -9.76 -8.60 -1.76
CA PHE A 71 -8.89 -9.77 -1.58
C PHE A 71 -9.66 -10.95 -1.03
N VAL A 72 -10.55 -10.76 -0.05
CA VAL A 72 -11.43 -11.84 0.44
C VAL A 72 -12.24 -12.45 -0.72
N TYR A 73 -12.87 -11.61 -1.52
CA TYR A 73 -13.67 -12.07 -2.65
C TYR A 73 -12.81 -12.74 -3.74
N TRP A 74 -11.71 -12.06 -4.14
CA TRP A 74 -10.84 -12.53 -5.22
C TRP A 74 -10.19 -13.87 -4.91
N PHE A 75 -9.56 -14.00 -3.74
CA PHE A 75 -8.89 -15.24 -3.35
C PHE A 75 -9.86 -16.33 -2.91
N GLY A 76 -11.03 -15.99 -2.39
CA GLY A 76 -12.10 -16.92 -2.11
C GLY A 76 -12.56 -17.73 -3.34
N ARG A 77 -12.53 -17.12 -4.54
CA ARG A 77 -12.87 -17.79 -5.82
C ARG A 77 -11.97 -18.98 -6.17
N ILE A 78 -10.77 -19.03 -5.63
CA ILE A 78 -9.81 -20.14 -5.84
C ILE A 78 -9.63 -21.00 -4.59
N GLY A 79 -10.56 -20.88 -3.63
CA GLY A 79 -10.55 -21.68 -2.39
C GLY A 79 -9.50 -21.23 -1.35
N LYS A 80 -8.92 -20.03 -1.50
CA LYS A 80 -8.01 -19.44 -0.53
C LYS A 80 -8.81 -18.57 0.45
N ASN A 81 -9.55 -19.24 1.33
CA ASN A 81 -10.48 -18.61 2.24
C ASN A 81 -9.75 -18.10 3.51
N HIS A 82 -9.35 -16.85 3.48
CA HIS A 82 -8.83 -16.13 4.64
C HIS A 82 -9.88 -15.14 5.17
N SER A 83 -9.83 -14.83 6.48
CA SER A 83 -10.75 -13.87 7.05
C SER A 83 -10.49 -12.46 6.55
N PHE A 84 -11.53 -11.62 6.55
CA PHE A 84 -11.40 -10.19 6.26
C PHE A 84 -10.32 -9.51 7.14
N LEU A 85 -10.31 -9.84 8.44
CA LEU A 85 -9.33 -9.27 9.37
C LEU A 85 -7.89 -9.72 9.07
N SER A 86 -7.69 -10.94 8.54
CA SER A 86 -6.37 -11.41 8.12
C SER A 86 -5.88 -10.63 6.91
N PHE A 87 -6.74 -10.43 5.90
CA PHE A 87 -6.40 -9.58 4.75
C PHE A 87 -6.18 -8.13 5.14
N LEU A 88 -7.01 -7.55 6.00
CA LEU A 88 -6.85 -6.18 6.46
C LEU A 88 -5.53 -5.95 7.20
N ARG A 89 -5.12 -6.88 8.08
CA ARG A 89 -3.81 -6.80 8.74
C ARG A 89 -2.66 -6.95 7.75
N TYR A 90 -2.81 -7.87 6.83
CA TYR A 90 -1.78 -8.13 5.83
C TYR A 90 -1.60 -6.96 4.89
N ASP A 91 -2.69 -6.38 4.43
CA ASP A 91 -2.69 -5.20 3.56
C ASP A 91 -2.09 -3.98 4.26
N ALA A 92 -2.48 -3.70 5.50
CA ALA A 92 -1.85 -2.65 6.29
C ALA A 92 -0.33 -2.87 6.47
N MET A 93 0.13 -4.13 6.66
CA MET A 93 1.56 -4.45 6.72
C MET A 93 2.27 -4.24 5.39
N LEU A 94 1.63 -4.58 4.26
CA LEU A 94 2.18 -4.31 2.92
C LEU A 94 2.29 -2.82 2.66
N SER A 95 1.27 -2.04 3.02
CA SER A 95 1.26 -0.59 2.88
C SER A 95 2.37 0.07 3.71
N ILE A 96 2.56 -0.36 4.96
CA ILE A 96 3.69 0.08 5.79
C ILE A 96 5.03 -0.24 5.10
N ALA A 97 5.20 -1.46 4.58
CA ALA A 97 6.43 -1.88 3.92
C ALA A 97 6.68 -1.09 2.61
N ALA A 98 5.62 -0.77 1.86
CA ALA A 98 5.70 0.00 0.62
C ALA A 98 6.05 1.48 0.86
N ASN A 99 5.48 2.09 1.91
CA ASN A 99 5.70 3.50 2.20
C ASN A 99 7.16 3.82 2.57
N ILE A 100 7.89 2.89 3.17
CA ILE A 100 9.30 3.11 3.53
C ILE A 100 10.17 3.45 2.31
N PRO A 101 10.25 2.63 1.25
CA PRO A 101 11.03 2.97 0.04
C PRO A 101 10.44 4.18 -0.70
N VAL A 102 9.12 4.38 -0.69
CA VAL A 102 8.49 5.56 -1.30
C VAL A 102 8.95 6.84 -0.63
N ILE A 103 8.90 6.92 0.69
CA ILE A 103 9.39 8.09 1.44
C ILE A 103 10.88 8.33 1.15
N ALA A 104 11.70 7.27 1.10
CA ALA A 104 13.11 7.40 0.75
C ALA A 104 13.32 7.99 -0.66
N ILE A 105 12.52 7.55 -1.64
CA ILE A 105 12.58 8.08 -3.01
C ILE A 105 12.12 9.54 -3.04
N LEU A 106 11.02 9.88 -2.36
CA LEU A 106 10.51 11.24 -2.27
C LEU A 106 11.55 12.19 -1.66
N LEU A 107 12.23 11.79 -0.58
CA LEU A 107 13.29 12.57 0.04
C LEU A 107 14.50 12.79 -0.89
N ILE A 108 14.78 11.86 -1.78
CA ILE A 108 15.83 12.02 -2.79
C ILE A 108 15.37 12.95 -3.91
N THR A 109 14.12 12.76 -4.37
CA THR A 109 13.60 13.47 -5.55
C THR A 109 13.13 14.90 -5.25
N GLN A 110 12.83 15.24 -4.00
CA GLN A 110 12.39 16.59 -3.59
C GLN A 110 13.37 17.71 -3.97
N ASN A 111 14.66 17.38 -4.20
CA ASN A 111 15.68 18.34 -4.61
C ASN A 111 15.72 18.56 -6.13
N PHE A 112 14.90 17.85 -6.90
CA PHE A 112 14.81 17.98 -8.34
C PHE A 112 13.49 18.65 -8.72
N GLU A 113 13.49 19.44 -9.80
CA GLU A 113 12.25 19.96 -10.34
C GLU A 113 11.30 18.82 -10.72
N GLU A 114 10.01 18.96 -10.45
CA GLU A 114 9.00 17.92 -10.69
C GLU A 114 8.96 17.44 -12.15
N SER A 115 9.25 18.33 -13.09
CA SER A 115 9.34 18.04 -14.53
C SER A 115 10.66 17.39 -14.95
N SER A 116 11.60 17.17 -14.01
CA SER A 116 12.88 16.55 -14.36
C SER A 116 12.70 15.08 -14.73
N TRP A 117 13.44 14.64 -15.76
CA TRP A 117 13.44 13.22 -16.13
C TRP A 117 13.83 12.29 -14.98
N ILE A 118 14.64 12.76 -14.06
CA ILE A 118 15.05 12.00 -12.86
C ILE A 118 13.84 11.74 -11.95
N ALA A 119 13.01 12.75 -11.70
CA ALA A 119 11.80 12.59 -10.88
C ALA A 119 10.80 11.65 -11.55
N ILE A 120 10.58 11.80 -12.88
CA ILE A 120 9.68 10.93 -13.64
C ILE A 120 10.14 9.47 -13.62
N ILE A 121 11.42 9.21 -13.92
CA ILE A 121 11.97 7.86 -13.92
C ILE A 121 11.94 7.27 -12.51
N GLY A 122 12.31 8.05 -11.48
CA GLY A 122 12.23 7.63 -10.09
C GLY A 122 10.82 7.21 -9.69
N GLY A 123 9.81 7.99 -10.04
CA GLY A 123 8.41 7.68 -9.82
C GLY A 123 7.96 6.38 -10.51
N LEU A 124 8.32 6.20 -11.78
CA LEU A 124 8.00 4.98 -12.53
C LEU A 124 8.65 3.74 -11.92
N ILE A 125 9.91 3.84 -11.47
CA ILE A 125 10.60 2.74 -10.78
C ILE A 125 9.89 2.42 -9.47
N ALA A 126 9.52 3.45 -8.67
CA ALA A 126 8.82 3.27 -7.40
C ALA A 126 7.48 2.55 -7.59
N VAL A 127 6.64 3.03 -8.51
CA VAL A 127 5.33 2.42 -8.80
C VAL A 127 5.49 0.98 -9.29
N SER A 128 6.42 0.73 -10.20
CA SER A 128 6.70 -0.61 -10.72
C SER A 128 7.14 -1.57 -9.61
N TYR A 129 8.02 -1.10 -8.73
CA TYR A 129 8.48 -1.88 -7.58
C TYR A 129 7.32 -2.19 -6.62
N ILE A 130 6.46 -1.23 -6.30
CA ILE A 130 5.30 -1.42 -5.42
C ILE A 130 4.37 -2.48 -5.99
N ILE A 131 3.97 -2.35 -7.26
CA ILE A 131 3.09 -3.32 -7.92
C ILE A 131 3.70 -4.72 -7.89
N TYR A 132 4.99 -4.83 -8.18
CA TYR A 132 5.71 -6.11 -8.12
C TYR A 132 5.77 -6.68 -6.70
N MET A 133 6.17 -5.86 -5.73
CA MET A 133 6.28 -6.24 -4.31
C MET A 133 4.94 -6.73 -3.76
N PHE A 134 3.85 -6.00 -3.99
CA PHE A 134 2.50 -6.40 -3.57
C PHE A 134 2.09 -7.72 -4.22
N SER A 135 2.24 -7.84 -5.54
CA SER A 135 1.82 -9.02 -6.28
C SER A 135 2.53 -10.31 -5.82
N VAL A 136 3.85 -10.24 -5.66
CA VAL A 136 4.63 -11.42 -5.28
C VAL A 136 4.42 -11.77 -3.81
N ASN A 137 4.43 -10.78 -2.92
CA ASN A 137 4.17 -11.02 -1.50
C ASN A 137 2.76 -11.57 -1.27
N LEU A 138 1.75 -11.06 -1.96
CA LEU A 138 0.38 -11.54 -1.87
C LEU A 138 0.25 -12.98 -2.39
N ALA A 139 0.95 -13.32 -3.48
CA ALA A 139 1.02 -14.69 -3.97
C ALA A 139 1.63 -15.64 -2.95
N LEU A 140 2.75 -15.27 -2.35
CA LEU A 140 3.43 -16.04 -1.31
C LEU A 140 2.55 -16.23 -0.07
N ALA A 141 1.94 -15.15 0.42
CA ALA A 141 1.14 -15.16 1.64
C ALA A 141 -0.14 -15.99 1.49
N THR A 142 -0.78 -15.96 0.33
CA THR A 142 -2.02 -16.71 0.05
C THR A 142 -1.77 -18.10 -0.52
N GLY A 143 -0.54 -18.41 -0.94
CA GLY A 143 -0.21 -19.64 -1.66
C GLY A 143 -0.91 -19.71 -3.02
N SER A 144 -1.13 -18.57 -3.67
CA SER A 144 -1.70 -18.47 -5.03
C SER A 144 -0.60 -18.35 -6.09
N SER A 145 -0.99 -18.37 -7.37
CA SER A 145 -0.04 -18.07 -8.44
C SER A 145 0.24 -16.58 -8.54
N GLY A 146 1.47 -16.19 -8.90
CA GLY A 146 1.85 -14.79 -9.10
C GLY A 146 0.96 -14.06 -10.11
N LYS A 147 0.55 -14.72 -11.19
CA LYS A 147 -0.38 -14.13 -12.19
C LYS A 147 -1.74 -13.79 -11.58
N TYR A 148 -2.25 -14.65 -10.70
CA TYR A 148 -3.54 -14.44 -10.05
C TYR A 148 -3.49 -13.29 -9.04
N ALA A 149 -2.43 -13.23 -8.23
CA ALA A 149 -2.20 -12.13 -7.30
C ALA A 149 -1.95 -10.80 -8.04
N PHE A 150 -1.21 -10.81 -9.14
CA PHE A 150 -1.03 -9.64 -10.01
C PHE A 150 -2.36 -9.10 -10.55
N GLY A 151 -3.29 -10.00 -10.94
CA GLY A 151 -4.64 -9.62 -11.36
C GLY A 151 -5.42 -8.89 -10.26
N ALA A 152 -5.29 -9.32 -8.99
CA ALA A 152 -5.89 -8.63 -7.85
C ALA A 152 -5.33 -7.22 -7.70
N ILE A 153 -4.01 -7.06 -7.77
CA ILE A 153 -3.34 -5.76 -7.65
C ILE A 153 -3.71 -4.82 -8.80
N LEU A 154 -3.83 -5.33 -10.03
CA LEU A 154 -4.30 -4.49 -11.15
C LEU A 154 -5.71 -3.93 -10.91
N ILE A 155 -6.61 -4.72 -10.32
CA ILE A 155 -7.96 -4.24 -9.97
C ILE A 155 -7.88 -3.19 -8.87
N VAL A 156 -7.04 -3.38 -7.86
CA VAL A 156 -6.78 -2.38 -6.81
C VAL A 156 -6.31 -1.07 -7.45
N VAL A 157 -5.30 -1.11 -8.30
CA VAL A 157 -4.77 0.08 -9.00
C VAL A 157 -5.86 0.77 -9.83
N LEU A 158 -6.70 0.01 -10.53
CA LEU A 158 -7.82 0.57 -11.28
C LEU A 158 -8.85 1.25 -10.37
N ILE A 159 -9.17 0.64 -9.22
CA ILE A 159 -10.08 1.24 -8.23
C ILE A 159 -9.48 2.54 -7.70
N GLN A 160 -8.20 2.55 -7.34
CA GLN A 160 -7.51 3.75 -6.85
C GLN A 160 -7.49 4.88 -7.89
N LEU A 161 -7.24 4.56 -9.17
CA LEU A 161 -7.28 5.52 -10.27
C LEU A 161 -8.69 6.11 -10.46
N ILE A 162 -9.73 5.27 -10.46
CA ILE A 162 -11.11 5.73 -10.59
C ILE A 162 -11.49 6.59 -9.38
N TYR A 163 -11.12 6.16 -8.20
CA TYR A 163 -11.39 6.88 -6.96
C TYR A 163 -10.70 8.25 -6.94
N GLY A 164 -9.42 8.32 -7.34
CA GLY A 164 -8.67 9.58 -7.42
C GLY A 164 -9.15 10.56 -8.51
N VAL A 165 -9.94 10.09 -9.51
CA VAL A 165 -10.56 10.97 -10.51
C VAL A 165 -11.93 11.50 -10.03
N LEU A 166 -12.59 10.76 -9.12
CA LEU A 166 -13.93 11.10 -8.64
C LEU A 166 -13.93 12.04 -7.43
N ILE A 167 -12.81 12.17 -6.74
CA ILE A 167 -12.63 12.95 -5.53
C ILE A 167 -11.61 14.05 -5.74
#